data_9cc15dd022616a792442dbcf663e25b1
#
_entry.id   9cc15dd022616a792442dbcf663e25b1
#
_cell.length_a   1.000
_cell.length_b   1.000
_cell.length_c   1.000
_cell.angle_alpha   90.00
_cell.angle_beta   90.00
_cell.angle_gamma   90.00
#
_symmetry.space_group_name_H-M   'P 1'
#
loop_
_entity.id
_entity.type
_entity.pdbx_description
1 polymer ?
#
loop_
_entity_poly.entity_id
_entity_poly.type
_entity_poly.pdbx_seq_one_letter_code
_entity_poly.pdbx_strand_id
1 'polypeptide(L)'
;MKVDILIVGAGPAGMAAALAAAPSGARIAVLDDNPAAGGQIWRDGPQAHLPALAREHRRSLEAQANIELLPASRVVALAGPRALLVEDPEQGRVIEYEKLILCTGARELLLPFPGWTLPGVTGAGGLQALIKGGMPVAGERIVIAGSGPLLLASAATARDNGARVLNILEQAPWSAVAGFAAQLPRWPHKLLQA
;
A
#
# COMPACT_ATOMS: atom_id res chain seq x y z
N MET A 1 -10.24 21.55 -11.67
CA MET A 1 -9.27 21.88 -10.60
C MET A 1 -7.90 22.08 -11.21
N LYS A 2 -7.10 23.03 -10.73
CA LYS A 2 -5.74 23.24 -11.24
C LYS A 2 -4.77 23.31 -10.05
N VAL A 3 -3.67 22.53 -10.14
CA VAL A 3 -2.63 22.47 -9.11
C VAL A 3 -1.25 22.57 -9.73
N ASP A 4 -0.24 22.92 -8.94
CA ASP A 4 1.15 22.96 -9.41
C ASP A 4 1.78 21.56 -9.40
N ILE A 5 1.45 20.77 -8.35
CA ILE A 5 1.93 19.41 -8.20
C ILE A 5 0.75 18.48 -7.91
N LEU A 6 0.59 17.46 -8.74
CA LEU A 6 -0.34 16.36 -8.50
C LEU A 6 0.44 15.10 -8.09
N ILE A 7 0.06 14.52 -6.98
CA ILE A 7 0.64 13.27 -6.47
C ILE A 7 -0.44 12.19 -6.51
N VAL A 8 -0.16 11.08 -7.17
CA VAL A 8 -1.07 9.92 -7.27
C VAL A 8 -0.60 8.82 -6.34
N GLY A 9 -1.40 8.56 -5.32
CA GLY A 9 -1.14 7.62 -4.24
C GLY A 9 -0.71 8.32 -2.95
N ALA A 10 -1.52 8.18 -1.88
CA ALA A 10 -1.25 8.70 -0.54
C ALA A 10 -0.64 7.63 0.40
N GLY A 11 0.10 6.67 -0.14
CA GLY A 11 0.94 5.77 0.64
C GLY A 11 2.15 6.49 1.25
N PRO A 12 3.05 5.76 1.95
CA PRO A 12 4.25 6.37 2.56
C PRO A 12 5.06 7.24 1.61
N ALA A 13 5.23 6.80 0.36
CA ALA A 13 5.97 7.53 -0.67
C ALA A 13 5.28 8.84 -1.05
N GLY A 14 3.95 8.81 -1.29
CA GLY A 14 3.19 10.01 -1.64
C GLY A 14 3.11 11.02 -0.52
N MET A 15 2.93 10.56 0.72
CA MET A 15 2.98 11.44 1.88
C MET A 15 4.34 12.11 2.05
N ALA A 16 5.43 11.35 1.90
CA ALA A 16 6.79 11.90 1.97
C ALA A 16 7.05 12.90 0.83
N ALA A 17 6.59 12.61 -0.38
CA ALA A 17 6.72 13.51 -1.53
C ALA A 17 5.95 14.83 -1.31
N ALA A 18 4.72 14.75 -0.79
CA ALA A 18 3.91 15.93 -0.50
C ALA A 18 4.56 16.81 0.58
N LEU A 19 5.01 16.21 1.68
CA LEU A 19 5.70 16.92 2.75
C LEU A 19 7.02 17.55 2.29
N ALA A 20 7.77 16.86 1.44
CA ALA A 20 9.01 17.41 0.87
C ALA A 20 8.73 18.58 -0.10
N ALA A 21 7.61 18.56 -0.79
CA ALA A 21 7.22 19.63 -1.71
C ALA A 21 6.54 20.82 -1.01
N ALA A 22 5.94 20.63 0.16
CA ALA A 22 5.18 21.66 0.88
C ALA A 22 5.95 22.99 1.11
N PRO A 23 7.25 22.99 1.49
CA PRO A 23 8.00 24.22 1.69
C PRO A 23 8.16 25.11 0.45
N SER A 24 7.89 24.58 -0.75
CA SER A 24 7.93 25.37 -1.99
C SER A 24 6.78 26.39 -2.12
N GLY A 25 5.74 26.25 -1.29
CA GLY A 25 4.51 27.07 -1.39
C GLY A 25 3.61 26.68 -2.59
N ALA A 26 4.00 25.68 -3.40
CA ALA A 26 3.20 25.19 -4.51
C ALA A 26 1.86 24.62 -4.02
N ARG A 27 0.81 24.73 -4.82
CA ARG A 27 -0.46 24.04 -4.57
C ARG A 27 -0.32 22.57 -4.91
N ILE A 28 -0.51 21.71 -3.93
CA ILE A 28 -0.30 20.27 -4.04
C ILE A 28 -1.64 19.57 -3.85
N ALA A 29 -1.98 18.66 -4.76
CA ALA A 29 -3.06 17.72 -4.52
C ALA A 29 -2.48 16.31 -4.42
N VAL A 30 -2.95 15.54 -3.43
CA VAL A 30 -2.59 14.12 -3.25
C VAL A 30 -3.88 13.32 -3.34
N LEU A 31 -4.00 12.49 -4.36
CA LEU A 31 -5.17 11.64 -4.55
C LEU A 31 -4.85 10.18 -4.23
N ASP A 32 -5.83 9.47 -3.67
CA ASP A 32 -5.74 8.04 -3.36
C ASP A 32 -7.11 7.39 -3.51
N ASP A 33 -7.16 6.18 -4.04
CA ASP A 33 -8.40 5.42 -4.21
C ASP A 33 -8.91 4.82 -2.89
N ASN A 34 -8.12 4.86 -1.82
CA ASN A 34 -8.55 4.48 -0.49
C ASN A 34 -9.21 5.68 0.23
N PRO A 35 -10.12 5.39 1.19
CA PRO A 35 -10.79 6.43 1.96
C PRO A 35 -9.88 7.18 2.95
N ALA A 36 -8.69 6.64 3.22
CA ALA A 36 -7.70 7.25 4.12
C ALA A 36 -6.28 7.09 3.57
N ALA A 37 -5.45 8.11 3.81
CA ALA A 37 -4.04 8.05 3.46
C ALA A 37 -3.30 6.96 4.25
N GLY A 38 -2.28 6.34 3.62
CA GLY A 38 -1.48 5.25 4.21
C GLY A 38 -1.17 4.14 3.23
N GLY A 39 -1.96 4.00 2.17
CA GLY A 39 -1.79 2.96 1.15
C GLY A 39 -1.83 1.55 1.75
N GLN A 40 -1.06 0.63 1.20
CA GLN A 40 -1.02 -0.76 1.67
C GLN A 40 -0.21 -0.93 2.96
N ILE A 41 0.86 -0.14 3.12
CA ILE A 41 1.81 -0.32 4.24
C ILE A 41 1.24 0.25 5.53
N TRP A 42 0.73 1.48 5.48
CA TRP A 42 0.13 2.19 6.60
C TRP A 42 -1.40 2.23 6.51
N ARG A 43 -1.98 1.12 6.01
CA ARG A 43 -3.43 0.97 5.94
C ARG A 43 -4.04 1.08 7.33
N ASP A 44 -5.02 1.97 7.45
CA ASP A 44 -5.82 2.10 8.66
C ASP A 44 -6.96 1.09 8.69
N GLY A 45 -7.40 0.78 9.90
CA GLY A 45 -8.53 -0.13 10.11
C GLY A 45 -8.62 -0.57 11.57
N PRO A 46 -9.70 -1.26 11.93
CA PRO A 46 -9.96 -1.65 13.33
C PRO A 46 -8.86 -2.52 13.96
N GLN A 47 -8.11 -3.24 13.11
CA GLN A 47 -7.04 -4.15 13.56
C GLN A 47 -5.65 -3.68 13.12
N ALA A 48 -5.54 -2.43 12.65
CA ALA A 48 -4.28 -1.86 12.21
C ALA A 48 -3.58 -1.10 13.34
N HIS A 49 -2.35 -1.49 13.62
CA HIS A 49 -1.48 -0.74 14.52
C HIS A 49 -0.58 0.19 13.69
N LEU A 50 -1.01 1.45 13.53
CA LEU A 50 -0.24 2.42 12.78
C LEU A 50 1.06 2.78 13.53
N PRO A 51 2.22 2.70 12.85
CA PRO A 51 3.49 3.19 13.40
C PRO A 51 3.41 4.68 13.77
N ALA A 52 4.22 5.09 14.74
CA ALA A 52 4.30 6.50 15.13
C ALA A 52 4.57 7.43 13.94
N LEU A 53 5.49 7.02 13.07
CA LEU A 53 5.84 7.73 11.84
C LEU A 53 4.65 7.94 10.91
N ALA A 54 3.77 6.94 10.76
CA ALA A 54 2.56 7.06 9.93
C ALA A 54 1.60 8.12 10.48
N ARG A 55 1.40 8.13 11.80
CA ARG A 55 0.57 9.13 12.48
C ARG A 55 1.15 10.52 12.37
N GLU A 56 2.47 10.65 12.50
CA GLU A 56 3.18 11.91 12.35
C GLU A 56 3.03 12.47 10.92
N HIS A 57 3.26 11.65 9.90
CA HIS A 57 3.11 12.07 8.51
C HIS A 57 1.68 12.52 8.19
N ARG A 58 0.66 11.82 8.67
CA ARG A 58 -0.74 12.24 8.49
C ARG A 58 -1.01 13.61 9.11
N ARG A 59 -0.62 13.80 10.37
CA ARG A 59 -0.78 15.08 11.07
C ARG A 59 -0.04 16.22 10.34
N SER A 60 1.17 15.92 9.89
CA SER A 60 1.98 16.90 9.16
C SER A 60 1.35 17.30 7.84
N LEU A 61 0.73 16.36 7.10
CA LEU A 61 -0.01 16.65 5.87
C LEU A 61 -1.23 17.52 6.15
N GLU A 62 -2.03 17.17 7.15
CA GLU A 62 -3.23 17.90 7.54
C GLU A 62 -2.93 19.32 8.01
N ALA A 63 -1.73 19.56 8.54
CA ALA A 63 -1.27 20.87 8.99
C ALA A 63 -0.79 21.80 7.86
N GLN A 64 -0.60 21.28 6.63
CA GLN A 64 -0.13 22.07 5.49
C GLN A 64 -1.28 22.70 4.73
N ALA A 65 -1.38 24.02 4.76
CA ALA A 65 -2.45 24.76 4.08
C ALA A 65 -2.40 24.67 2.54
N ASN A 66 -1.24 24.33 1.97
CA ASN A 66 -1.04 24.21 0.54
C ASN A 66 -1.12 22.77 0.02
N ILE A 67 -1.53 21.80 0.86
CA ILE A 67 -1.76 20.40 0.47
C ILE A 67 -3.26 20.10 0.59
N GLU A 68 -3.84 19.63 -0.49
CA GLU A 68 -5.21 19.13 -0.54
C GLU A 68 -5.19 17.61 -0.70
N LEU A 69 -5.78 16.90 0.26
CA LEU A 69 -5.97 15.44 0.17
C LEU A 69 -7.30 15.16 -0.52
N LEU A 70 -7.25 14.28 -1.52
CA LEU A 70 -8.40 13.80 -2.29
C LEU A 70 -8.55 12.30 -2.06
N PRO A 71 -9.15 11.88 -0.93
CA PRO A 71 -9.38 10.47 -0.64
C PRO A 71 -10.48 9.90 -1.53
N ALA A 72 -10.57 8.57 -1.61
CA ALA A 72 -11.54 7.82 -2.42
C ALA A 72 -11.60 8.31 -3.88
N SER A 73 -10.49 8.82 -4.40
CA SER A 73 -10.37 9.41 -5.73
C SER A 73 -9.51 8.53 -6.63
N ARG A 74 -10.02 8.17 -7.79
CA ARG A 74 -9.39 7.28 -8.75
C ARG A 74 -9.11 7.98 -10.07
N VAL A 75 -7.92 7.77 -10.61
CA VAL A 75 -7.59 8.18 -11.98
C VAL A 75 -8.29 7.24 -12.95
N VAL A 76 -9.09 7.81 -13.84
CA VAL A 76 -9.87 7.07 -14.85
C VAL A 76 -9.18 7.11 -16.21
N ALA A 77 -8.69 8.28 -16.60
CA ALA A 77 -8.10 8.49 -17.92
C ALA A 77 -7.17 9.70 -17.96
N LEU A 78 -6.41 9.80 -19.06
CA LEU A 78 -5.75 11.04 -19.43
C LEU A 78 -6.80 11.98 -20.09
N ALA A 79 -6.90 13.21 -19.58
CA ALA A 79 -7.77 14.24 -20.11
C ALA A 79 -7.02 15.27 -20.98
N GLY A 80 -5.69 15.16 -21.09
CA GLY A 80 -4.82 16.02 -21.87
C GLY A 80 -3.35 15.82 -21.48
N PRO A 81 -2.42 16.57 -22.09
CA PRO A 81 -0.98 16.42 -21.84
C PRO A 81 -0.57 16.63 -20.38
N ARG A 82 -1.31 17.43 -19.63
CA ARG A 82 -1.11 17.74 -18.20
C ARG A 82 -2.43 17.76 -17.46
N ALA A 83 -3.32 16.81 -17.76
CA ALA A 83 -4.62 16.71 -17.15
C ALA A 83 -5.03 15.24 -16.98
N LEU A 84 -5.57 14.91 -15.82
CA LEU A 84 -6.16 13.61 -15.51
C LEU A 84 -7.65 13.77 -15.28
N LEU A 85 -8.43 12.83 -15.80
CA LEU A 85 -9.80 12.61 -15.38
C LEU A 85 -9.77 11.76 -14.12
N VAL A 86 -10.34 12.28 -13.06
CA VAL A 86 -10.41 11.64 -11.74
C VAL A 86 -11.86 11.54 -11.34
N GLU A 87 -12.26 10.41 -10.80
CA GLU A 87 -13.58 10.19 -10.20
C GLU A 87 -13.46 9.99 -8.69
N ASP A 88 -14.41 10.50 -7.95
CA ASP A 88 -14.69 10.19 -6.56
C ASP A 88 -16.14 9.66 -6.44
N PRO A 89 -16.64 9.26 -5.25
CA PRO A 89 -18.00 8.74 -5.11
C PRO A 89 -19.11 9.70 -5.52
N GLU A 90 -18.83 10.99 -5.64
CA GLU A 90 -19.83 12.01 -5.91
C GLU A 90 -19.79 12.49 -7.37
N GLN A 91 -18.58 12.60 -7.96
CA GLN A 91 -18.40 13.21 -9.27
C GLN A 91 -17.11 12.82 -9.98
N GLY A 92 -17.12 13.01 -11.30
CA GLY A 92 -15.91 13.04 -12.11
C GLY A 92 -15.41 14.48 -12.30
N ARG A 93 -14.11 14.69 -12.21
CA ARG A 93 -13.49 16.01 -12.44
C ARG A 93 -12.16 15.89 -13.19
N VAL A 94 -11.82 16.95 -13.91
CA VAL A 94 -10.49 17.07 -14.54
C VAL A 94 -9.57 17.83 -13.59
N ILE A 95 -8.39 17.27 -13.32
CA ILE A 95 -7.32 17.90 -12.56
C ILE A 95 -6.17 18.22 -13.51
N GLU A 96 -5.91 19.51 -13.70
CA GLU A 96 -4.75 20.01 -14.43
C GLU A 96 -3.57 20.20 -13.49
N TYR A 97 -2.36 19.89 -13.97
CA TYR A 97 -1.13 19.97 -13.17
C TYR A 97 0.06 20.43 -13.99
N GLU A 98 1.05 21.05 -13.32
CA GLU A 98 2.34 21.35 -13.93
C GLU A 98 3.33 20.20 -13.78
N LYS A 99 3.30 19.52 -12.62
CA LYS A 99 4.15 18.37 -12.29
C LYS A 99 3.29 17.20 -11.79
N LEU A 100 3.64 15.99 -12.21
CA LEU A 100 3.00 14.76 -11.77
C LEU A 100 4.02 13.86 -11.05
N ILE A 101 3.65 13.38 -9.86
CA ILE A 101 4.42 12.41 -9.10
C ILE A 101 3.57 11.16 -8.95
N LEU A 102 4.07 10.01 -9.42
CA LEU A 102 3.39 8.73 -9.33
C LEU A 102 3.92 7.95 -8.12
N CYS A 103 3.07 7.78 -7.11
CA CYS A 103 3.33 7.04 -5.88
C CYS A 103 2.32 5.89 -5.69
N THR A 104 1.93 5.26 -6.78
CA THR A 104 0.84 4.27 -6.85
C THR A 104 1.15 2.95 -6.13
N GLY A 105 2.37 2.78 -5.64
CA GLY A 105 2.80 1.55 -4.97
C GLY A 105 2.91 0.37 -5.93
N ALA A 106 2.69 -0.83 -5.39
CA ALA A 106 2.71 -2.08 -6.15
C ALA A 106 1.45 -2.88 -5.88
N ARG A 107 1.05 -3.68 -6.86
CA ARG A 107 0.03 -4.73 -6.74
C ARG A 107 0.68 -6.08 -6.86
N GLU A 108 0.10 -7.07 -6.21
CA GLU A 108 0.54 -8.45 -6.38
C GLU A 108 0.34 -8.91 -7.82
N LEU A 109 1.32 -9.62 -8.32
CA LEU A 109 1.17 -10.41 -9.52
C LEU A 109 0.49 -11.73 -9.14
N LEU A 110 -0.82 -11.80 -9.31
CA LEU A 110 -1.58 -13.01 -9.09
C LEU A 110 -1.55 -13.86 -10.35
N LEU A 111 -0.73 -14.93 -10.32
CA LEU A 111 -0.64 -15.88 -11.43
C LEU A 111 -1.74 -16.93 -11.31
N PRO A 112 -2.47 -17.24 -12.39
CA PRO A 112 -3.47 -18.29 -12.40
C PRO A 112 -2.87 -19.66 -12.11
N PHE A 113 -3.51 -20.43 -11.26
CA PHE A 113 -3.22 -21.84 -10.99
C PHE A 113 -4.52 -22.62 -10.81
N PRO A 114 -4.55 -23.96 -10.94
CA PRO A 114 -5.76 -24.72 -10.73
C PRO A 114 -6.38 -24.45 -9.36
N GLY A 115 -7.63 -23.92 -9.34
CA GLY A 115 -8.33 -23.58 -8.11
C GLY A 115 -8.14 -22.14 -7.62
N TRP A 116 -7.40 -21.26 -8.31
CA TRP A 116 -7.17 -19.87 -7.90
C TRP A 116 -8.45 -19.01 -7.76
N THR A 117 -9.56 -19.46 -8.36
CA THR A 117 -10.89 -18.81 -8.27
C THR A 117 -11.79 -19.40 -7.20
N LEU A 118 -11.34 -20.40 -6.45
CA LEU A 118 -12.14 -21.02 -5.39
C LEU A 118 -12.35 -20.04 -4.24
N PRO A 119 -13.49 -20.12 -3.53
CA PRO A 119 -13.72 -19.38 -2.30
C PRO A 119 -12.59 -19.63 -1.30
N GLY A 120 -12.12 -18.56 -0.66
CA GLY A 120 -11.02 -18.63 0.30
C GLY A 120 -9.62 -18.51 -0.32
N VAL A 121 -9.50 -18.47 -1.65
CA VAL A 121 -8.22 -18.20 -2.33
C VAL A 121 -8.10 -16.70 -2.63
N THR A 122 -7.01 -16.08 -2.17
CA THR A 122 -6.75 -14.64 -2.38
C THR A 122 -5.25 -14.39 -2.47
N GLY A 123 -4.86 -13.25 -3.00
CA GLY A 123 -3.46 -12.80 -2.95
C GLY A 123 -3.01 -12.56 -1.51
N ALA A 124 -1.74 -12.82 -1.21
CA ALA A 124 -1.18 -12.69 0.15
C ALA A 124 -1.24 -11.25 0.68
N GLY A 125 -0.94 -10.24 -0.16
CA GLY A 125 -1.10 -8.84 0.20
C GLY A 125 -2.58 -8.41 0.24
N GLY A 126 -3.43 -9.01 -0.59
CA GLY A 126 -4.88 -8.87 -0.50
C GLY A 126 -5.41 -9.34 0.85
N LEU A 127 -4.96 -10.50 1.33
CA LEU A 127 -5.30 -11.00 2.67
C LEU A 127 -4.86 -10.02 3.76
N GLN A 128 -3.64 -9.50 3.70
CA GLN A 128 -3.18 -8.50 4.67
C GLN A 128 -4.07 -7.25 4.67
N ALA A 129 -4.47 -6.77 3.50
CA ALA A 129 -5.34 -5.61 3.38
C ALA A 129 -6.73 -5.88 3.98
N LEU A 130 -7.30 -7.07 3.74
CA LEU A 130 -8.58 -7.48 4.30
C LEU A 130 -8.53 -7.60 5.83
N ILE A 131 -7.49 -8.24 6.37
CA ILE A 131 -7.30 -8.37 7.84
C ILE A 131 -7.19 -6.98 8.48
N LYS A 132 -6.34 -6.10 7.96
CA LYS A 132 -6.22 -4.72 8.46
C LYS A 132 -7.55 -3.96 8.36
N GLY A 133 -8.35 -4.24 7.32
CA GLY A 133 -9.70 -3.70 7.15
C GLY A 133 -10.74 -4.29 8.08
N GLY A 134 -10.40 -5.25 8.93
CA GLY A 134 -11.30 -5.82 9.94
C GLY A 134 -11.86 -7.20 9.59
N MET A 135 -11.39 -7.85 8.52
CA MET A 135 -11.82 -9.23 8.23
C MET A 135 -11.37 -10.17 9.36
N PRO A 136 -12.29 -10.89 10.01
CA PRO A 136 -11.95 -11.83 11.06
C PRO A 136 -11.26 -13.06 10.46
N VAL A 137 -10.13 -13.44 11.05
CA VAL A 137 -9.37 -14.66 10.66
C VAL A 137 -9.01 -15.54 11.85
N ALA A 138 -9.53 -15.22 13.02
CA ALA A 138 -9.25 -15.98 14.24
C ALA A 138 -9.74 -17.44 14.11
N GLY A 139 -8.83 -18.39 14.30
CA GLY A 139 -9.11 -19.82 14.15
C GLY A 139 -9.06 -20.35 12.73
N GLU A 140 -9.03 -19.49 11.71
CA GLU A 140 -8.94 -19.90 10.30
C GLU A 140 -7.62 -20.61 10.00
N ARG A 141 -7.68 -21.63 9.15
CA ARG A 141 -6.52 -22.42 8.72
C ARG A 141 -6.03 -21.88 7.39
N ILE A 142 -4.82 -21.33 7.38
CA ILE A 142 -4.26 -20.62 6.22
C ILE A 142 -3.00 -21.32 5.73
N VAL A 143 -2.90 -21.51 4.42
CA VAL A 143 -1.68 -21.87 3.70
C VAL A 143 -1.28 -20.69 2.85
N ILE A 144 -0.01 -20.30 2.89
CA ILE A 144 0.52 -19.18 2.12
C ILE A 144 1.55 -19.74 1.14
N ALA A 145 1.38 -19.45 -0.14
CA ALA A 145 2.26 -19.92 -1.19
C ALA A 145 2.64 -18.80 -2.16
N GLY A 146 3.86 -18.80 -2.65
CA GLY A 146 4.32 -17.80 -3.61
C GLY A 146 5.84 -17.67 -3.62
N SER A 147 6.34 -16.46 -3.79
CA SER A 147 7.78 -16.20 -3.76
C SER A 147 8.10 -14.88 -3.04
N GLY A 148 9.15 -14.94 -2.24
CA GLY A 148 9.75 -13.76 -1.61
C GLY A 148 9.25 -13.42 -0.21
N PRO A 149 9.84 -12.37 0.41
CA PRO A 149 9.67 -12.06 1.83
C PRO A 149 8.26 -11.61 2.23
N LEU A 150 7.40 -11.25 1.27
CA LEU A 150 6.01 -10.90 1.53
C LEU A 150 5.22 -12.07 2.13
N LEU A 151 5.60 -13.32 1.82
CA LEU A 151 4.98 -14.51 2.39
C LEU A 151 5.10 -14.52 3.92
N LEU A 152 6.27 -14.19 4.45
CA LEU A 152 6.53 -14.12 5.89
C LEU A 152 5.73 -12.99 6.54
N ALA A 153 5.69 -11.81 5.92
CA ALA A 153 4.92 -10.68 6.42
C ALA A 153 3.41 -10.97 6.44
N SER A 154 2.91 -11.69 5.43
CA SER A 154 1.49 -12.11 5.37
C SER A 154 1.18 -13.15 6.43
N ALA A 155 2.10 -14.11 6.65
CA ALA A 155 1.98 -15.11 7.70
C ALA A 155 1.97 -14.48 9.10
N ALA A 156 2.87 -13.53 9.35
CA ALA A 156 2.90 -12.80 10.61
C ALA A 156 1.58 -12.06 10.85
N THR A 157 1.11 -11.29 9.86
CA THR A 157 -0.18 -10.58 9.96
C THR A 157 -1.33 -11.52 10.27
N ALA A 158 -1.41 -12.68 9.61
CA ALA A 158 -2.46 -13.67 9.85
C ALA A 158 -2.37 -14.25 11.28
N ARG A 159 -1.18 -14.64 11.73
CA ARG A 159 -0.94 -15.16 13.08
C ARG A 159 -1.28 -14.16 14.18
N ASP A 160 -0.84 -12.92 14.02
CA ASP A 160 -1.08 -11.85 15.00
C ASP A 160 -2.58 -11.56 15.16
N ASN A 161 -3.39 -11.90 14.16
CA ASN A 161 -4.84 -11.80 14.19
C ASN A 161 -5.54 -13.15 14.48
N GLY A 162 -4.82 -14.12 15.03
CA GLY A 162 -5.39 -15.36 15.56
C GLY A 162 -5.59 -16.48 14.54
N ALA A 163 -5.12 -16.34 13.31
CA ALA A 163 -5.17 -17.42 12.33
C ALA A 163 -4.13 -18.50 12.61
N ARG A 164 -4.40 -19.72 12.15
CA ARG A 164 -3.50 -20.87 12.20
C ARG A 164 -2.80 -21.01 10.85
N VAL A 165 -1.60 -20.47 10.72
CA VAL A 165 -0.78 -20.67 9.53
C VAL A 165 -0.22 -22.10 9.53
N LEU A 166 -0.68 -22.91 8.59
CA LEU A 166 -0.32 -24.33 8.50
C LEU A 166 1.00 -24.52 7.77
N ASN A 167 1.17 -23.82 6.64
CA ASN A 167 2.36 -23.91 5.81
C ASN A 167 2.65 -22.59 5.13
N ILE A 168 3.94 -22.34 4.89
CA ILE A 168 4.45 -21.30 4.01
C ILE A 168 5.27 -22.01 2.94
N LEU A 169 4.83 -21.90 1.67
CA LEU A 169 5.42 -22.59 0.54
C LEU A 169 6.14 -21.56 -0.35
N GLU A 170 7.46 -21.62 -0.34
CA GLU A 170 8.31 -20.77 -1.19
C GLU A 170 8.56 -21.46 -2.53
N GLN A 171 8.29 -20.77 -3.62
CA GLN A 171 8.51 -21.28 -4.98
C GLN A 171 9.98 -21.22 -5.40
N ALA A 172 10.76 -20.29 -4.84
CA ALA A 172 12.14 -20.13 -5.19
C ALA A 172 12.98 -21.37 -4.79
N PRO A 173 13.96 -21.79 -5.61
CA PRO A 173 14.84 -22.88 -5.26
C PRO A 173 15.70 -22.55 -4.04
N TRP A 174 16.07 -23.56 -3.27
CA TRP A 174 16.87 -23.42 -2.05
C TRP A 174 18.15 -22.61 -2.24
N SER A 175 18.80 -22.71 -3.42
CA SER A 175 19.98 -21.91 -3.74
C SER A 175 19.72 -20.41 -3.75
N ALA A 176 18.56 -19.98 -4.26
CA ALA A 176 18.14 -18.59 -4.26
C ALA A 176 17.80 -18.10 -2.85
N VAL A 177 17.08 -18.92 -2.07
CA VAL A 177 16.75 -18.63 -0.66
C VAL A 177 18.02 -18.52 0.18
N ALA A 178 18.96 -19.45 0.04
CA ALA A 178 20.23 -19.42 0.74
C ALA A 178 21.08 -18.19 0.33
N GLY A 179 21.10 -17.85 -0.96
CA GLY A 179 21.79 -16.65 -1.46
C GLY A 179 21.20 -15.36 -0.89
N PHE A 180 19.89 -15.28 -0.75
CA PHE A 180 19.22 -14.16 -0.08
C PHE A 180 19.60 -14.11 1.41
N ALA A 181 19.48 -15.25 2.12
CA ALA A 181 19.82 -15.33 3.54
C ALA A 181 21.27 -14.92 3.83
N ALA A 182 22.22 -15.31 2.98
CA ALA A 182 23.63 -14.93 3.09
C ALA A 182 23.88 -13.40 2.94
N GLN A 183 22.95 -12.66 2.35
CA GLN A 183 23.04 -11.21 2.22
C GLN A 183 22.39 -10.45 3.40
N LEU A 184 21.52 -11.07 4.19
CA LEU A 184 20.82 -10.43 5.32
C LEU A 184 21.78 -9.78 6.35
N PRO A 185 22.96 -10.31 6.67
CA PRO A 185 23.89 -9.66 7.60
C PRO A 185 24.37 -8.27 7.16
N ARG A 186 24.27 -7.96 5.86
CA ARG A 186 24.55 -6.60 5.34
C ARG A 186 23.50 -5.57 5.76
N TRP A 187 22.35 -6.03 6.26
CA TRP A 187 21.19 -5.22 6.64
C TRP A 187 20.71 -5.62 8.03
N PRO A 188 21.47 -5.33 9.10
CA PRO A 188 21.19 -5.84 10.43
C PRO A 188 19.80 -5.49 10.97
N HIS A 189 19.24 -4.35 10.57
CA HIS A 189 17.86 -3.98 10.90
C HIS A 189 16.81 -4.89 10.25
N LYS A 190 17.14 -5.59 9.16
CA LYS A 190 16.25 -6.56 8.52
C LYS A 190 16.31 -7.93 9.19
N LEU A 191 17.46 -8.29 9.77
CA LEU A 191 17.59 -9.52 10.57
C LEU A 191 16.70 -9.51 11.81
N LEU A 192 16.45 -8.34 12.39
CA LEU A 192 15.58 -8.18 13.56
C LEU A 192 14.08 -8.20 13.19
N GLN A 193 13.75 -8.14 11.91
CA GLN A 193 12.37 -8.19 11.39
C GLN A 193 11.98 -9.57 10.82
N ALA A 194 12.96 -10.45 10.61
CA ALA A 194 12.76 -11.80 10.08
C ALA A 194 12.58 -12.82 11.21
#